data_0e4c084c610e1334306bd673d4e11b8a
#
_entry.id   0e4c084c610e1334306bd673d4e11b8a
#
_cell.length_a   1.000
_cell.length_b   1.000
_cell.length_c   1.000
_cell.angle_alpha   90.00
_cell.angle_beta   90.00
_cell.angle_gamma   90.00
#
_symmetry.space_group_name_H-M   'P 1'
#
loop_
_entity.id
_entity.type
_entity.pdbx_description
1 polymer ?
#
loop_
_entity_poly.entity_id
_entity_poly.type
_entity_poly.pdbx_seq_one_letter_code
_entity_poly.pdbx_strand_id
1 'polypeptide(L)'
;MKKIIATTLACALLTSATAQAANVTLLNVSYDPTRELYKNINGAFAAQWKQKTGDNVTINMSHNGSGAQSRAIIDGLDADVATLALAYDIDAIADRAKLLPKDWQKRLPQGSTPYTSTIVFLVRKGNPWKVKDWPDLVKPGIHVVTPNPKTSGGARWSYLAAWAYAEKAPGGNKDKAKAFVANLYKHVPVLDTGARGATTTFAQRGIGDVLLSWENEAHLALEEAGGADKFQIVYPSNSILAEPPVALIDKNVGRHGTRKVAEAYLQFLYTKDAQEIEAKNFYRPRDQGVLKAHGADFPNIPLYTIDDVFGGWTKAQQVHFADGGVFDQIYKPGQ
;
A
#
# COMPACT_ATOMS: atom_id res chain seq x y z
N MET A 1 -84.26 -18.85 -28.63
CA MET A 1 -83.48 -18.10 -27.65
C MET A 1 -82.06 -18.67 -27.66
N LYS A 2 -81.10 -18.03 -28.32
CA LYS A 2 -79.69 -18.44 -28.41
C LYS A 2 -78.90 -17.52 -27.47
N LYS A 3 -78.30 -18.12 -26.40
CA LYS A 3 -77.37 -17.41 -25.48
C LYS A 3 -76.01 -17.37 -26.13
N ILE A 4 -75.47 -16.17 -26.37
CA ILE A 4 -74.11 -15.91 -26.81
C ILE A 4 -73.28 -15.76 -25.54
N ILE A 5 -72.31 -16.65 -25.31
CA ILE A 5 -71.34 -16.57 -24.25
C ILE A 5 -70.12 -15.81 -24.85
N ALA A 6 -69.92 -14.59 -24.40
CA ALA A 6 -68.70 -13.80 -24.71
C ALA A 6 -67.57 -14.20 -23.76
N THR A 7 -66.55 -14.88 -24.29
CA THR A 7 -65.34 -15.24 -23.55
C THR A 7 -64.35 -14.07 -23.67
N THR A 8 -64.17 -13.31 -22.58
CA THR A 8 -63.19 -12.19 -22.53
C THR A 8 -61.81 -12.82 -22.23
N LEU A 9 -60.92 -12.76 -23.23
CA LEU A 9 -59.53 -13.19 -23.12
C LEU A 9 -58.73 -12.03 -22.51
N ALA A 10 -58.40 -12.12 -21.23
CA ALA A 10 -57.53 -11.13 -20.55
C ALA A 10 -56.05 -11.44 -20.90
N CYS A 11 -55.47 -10.69 -21.85
CA CYS A 11 -54.02 -10.69 -22.09
C CYS A 11 -53.32 -10.00 -20.95
N ALA A 12 -52.69 -10.77 -20.06
CA ALA A 12 -51.74 -10.26 -19.08
C ALA A 12 -50.44 -9.85 -19.81
N LEU A 13 -50.24 -8.57 -20.04
CA LEU A 13 -48.99 -7.99 -20.50
C LEU A 13 -47.98 -8.09 -19.36
N LEU A 14 -47.13 -9.12 -19.42
CA LEU A 14 -45.90 -9.18 -18.62
C LEU A 14 -44.96 -8.10 -19.15
N THR A 15 -44.98 -6.92 -18.53
CA THR A 15 -43.95 -5.89 -18.72
C THR A 15 -42.66 -6.40 -18.10
N SER A 16 -41.82 -7.02 -18.91
CA SER A 16 -40.43 -7.29 -18.55
C SER A 16 -39.75 -5.96 -18.34
N ALA A 17 -39.65 -5.51 -17.10
CA ALA A 17 -38.79 -4.37 -16.77
C ALA A 17 -37.35 -4.76 -17.14
N THR A 18 -36.88 -4.27 -18.28
CA THR A 18 -35.45 -4.35 -18.60
C THR A 18 -34.73 -3.53 -17.55
N ALA A 19 -34.05 -4.21 -16.61
CA ALA A 19 -33.16 -3.56 -15.67
C ALA A 19 -32.11 -2.83 -16.49
N GLN A 20 -32.18 -1.49 -16.50
CA GLN A 20 -31.17 -0.68 -17.16
C GLN A 20 -29.87 -0.82 -16.36
N ALA A 21 -28.77 -1.12 -17.07
CA ALA A 21 -27.45 -1.22 -16.45
C ALA A 21 -27.09 0.09 -15.73
N ALA A 22 -26.78 0.00 -14.46
CA ALA A 22 -26.34 1.16 -13.69
C ALA A 22 -24.88 1.49 -14.03
N ASN A 23 -24.54 2.79 -13.94
CA ASN A 23 -23.16 3.26 -14.00
C ASN A 23 -22.77 3.74 -12.61
N VAL A 24 -21.82 3.07 -11.98
CA VAL A 24 -21.34 3.40 -10.64
C VAL A 24 -19.91 3.90 -10.73
N THR A 25 -19.60 4.99 -10.04
CA THR A 25 -18.25 5.51 -9.93
C THR A 25 -17.80 5.44 -8.47
N LEU A 26 -16.62 4.86 -8.24
CA LEU A 26 -15.93 4.85 -6.94
C LEU A 26 -14.70 5.75 -7.00
N LEU A 27 -14.34 6.34 -5.87
CA LEU A 27 -13.03 6.94 -5.65
C LEU A 27 -12.23 6.07 -4.66
N ASN A 28 -11.12 5.47 -5.14
CA ASN A 28 -10.13 4.82 -4.30
C ASN A 28 -8.95 5.77 -4.06
N VAL A 29 -8.72 6.09 -2.80
CA VAL A 29 -7.59 6.92 -2.37
C VAL A 29 -6.47 6.00 -1.85
N SER A 30 -5.34 5.98 -2.56
CA SER A 30 -4.27 5.01 -2.37
C SER A 30 -2.89 5.67 -2.18
N TYR A 31 -1.92 4.90 -1.72
CA TYR A 31 -0.53 5.36 -1.63
C TYR A 31 0.23 5.12 -2.94
N ASP A 32 1.34 5.86 -3.13
CA ASP A 32 2.04 5.96 -4.43
C ASP A 32 2.43 4.65 -5.11
N PRO A 33 3.00 3.63 -4.43
CA PRO A 33 3.50 2.43 -5.08
C PRO A 33 2.45 1.55 -5.76
N THR A 34 1.17 1.79 -5.51
CA THR A 34 0.06 0.93 -5.97
C THR A 34 -0.52 1.30 -7.33
N ARG A 35 0.05 2.25 -8.05
CA ARG A 35 -0.52 2.77 -9.33
C ARG A 35 -0.76 1.66 -10.34
N GLU A 36 0.23 0.84 -10.58
CA GLU A 36 0.19 -0.27 -11.54
C GLU A 36 -0.73 -1.38 -11.05
N LEU A 37 -0.63 -1.74 -9.77
CA LEU A 37 -1.50 -2.72 -9.12
C LEU A 37 -2.97 -2.37 -9.31
N TYR A 38 -3.39 -1.18 -8.87
CA TYR A 38 -4.80 -0.80 -8.92
C TYR A 38 -5.30 -0.52 -10.33
N LYS A 39 -4.44 -0.16 -11.29
CA LYS A 39 -4.81 -0.14 -12.70
C LYS A 39 -5.28 -1.53 -13.17
N ASN A 40 -4.54 -2.58 -12.80
CA ASN A 40 -4.85 -3.96 -13.19
C ASN A 40 -6.05 -4.51 -12.39
N ILE A 41 -6.11 -4.29 -11.08
CA ILE A 41 -7.22 -4.67 -10.20
C ILE A 41 -8.53 -4.03 -10.67
N ASN A 42 -8.53 -2.74 -10.94
CA ASN A 42 -9.73 -1.99 -11.34
C ASN A 42 -10.32 -2.52 -12.65
N GLY A 43 -9.45 -2.83 -13.63
CA GLY A 43 -9.88 -3.43 -14.90
C GLY A 43 -10.51 -4.82 -14.70
N ALA A 44 -9.87 -5.67 -13.91
CA ALA A 44 -10.35 -7.02 -13.63
C ALA A 44 -11.68 -7.01 -12.84
N PHE A 45 -11.76 -6.17 -11.80
CA PHE A 45 -12.98 -6.01 -11.02
C PHE A 45 -14.14 -5.48 -11.87
N ALA A 46 -13.92 -4.43 -12.68
CA ALA A 46 -14.96 -3.86 -13.53
C ALA A 46 -15.51 -4.87 -14.52
N ALA A 47 -14.64 -5.68 -15.14
CA ALA A 47 -15.05 -6.75 -16.04
C ALA A 47 -15.89 -7.83 -15.32
N GLN A 48 -15.43 -8.28 -14.14
CA GLN A 48 -16.15 -9.27 -13.35
C GLN A 48 -17.50 -8.74 -12.85
N TRP A 49 -17.54 -7.47 -12.38
CA TRP A 49 -18.76 -6.84 -11.91
C TRP A 49 -19.80 -6.75 -13.01
N LYS A 50 -19.39 -6.29 -14.20
CA LYS A 50 -20.26 -6.21 -15.37
C LYS A 50 -20.81 -7.60 -15.77
N GLN A 51 -19.98 -8.63 -15.76
CA GLN A 51 -20.40 -9.98 -16.07
C GLN A 51 -21.45 -10.52 -15.06
N LYS A 52 -21.28 -10.21 -13.76
CA LYS A 52 -22.14 -10.69 -12.69
C LYS A 52 -23.46 -9.93 -12.57
N THR A 53 -23.46 -8.64 -12.85
CA THR A 53 -24.59 -7.76 -12.52
C THR A 53 -25.21 -7.06 -13.73
N GLY A 54 -24.49 -6.96 -14.83
CA GLY A 54 -24.83 -6.12 -15.96
C GLY A 54 -24.41 -4.65 -15.80
N ASP A 55 -24.06 -4.20 -14.58
CA ASP A 55 -23.72 -2.81 -14.29
C ASP A 55 -22.28 -2.48 -14.67
N ASN A 56 -22.05 -1.22 -15.06
CA ASN A 56 -20.71 -0.70 -15.29
C ASN A 56 -20.17 -0.06 -14.00
N VAL A 57 -18.90 -0.28 -13.72
CA VAL A 57 -18.20 0.39 -12.62
C VAL A 57 -16.94 1.08 -13.14
N THR A 58 -16.72 2.30 -12.70
CA THR A 58 -15.48 3.07 -12.91
C THR A 58 -14.85 3.33 -11.54
N ILE A 59 -13.57 3.00 -11.38
CA ILE A 59 -12.84 3.28 -10.15
C ILE A 59 -11.80 4.37 -10.46
N ASN A 60 -12.09 5.59 -10.01
CA ASN A 60 -11.16 6.69 -10.04
C ASN A 60 -10.11 6.53 -8.95
N MET A 61 -8.89 6.96 -9.21
CA MET A 61 -7.77 6.82 -8.31
C MET A 61 -7.18 8.16 -7.91
N SER A 62 -6.84 8.29 -6.62
CA SER A 62 -5.96 9.34 -6.12
C SER A 62 -4.72 8.68 -5.52
N HIS A 63 -3.52 9.10 -5.95
CA HIS A 63 -2.25 8.54 -5.45
C HIS A 63 -1.33 9.64 -4.94
N ASN A 64 -0.82 9.46 -3.73
CA ASN A 64 0.21 10.30 -3.11
C ASN A 64 0.82 9.56 -1.91
N GLY A 65 1.68 10.21 -1.13
CA GLY A 65 2.15 9.66 0.14
C GLY A 65 0.98 9.33 1.08
N SER A 66 1.02 8.15 1.72
CA SER A 66 -0.10 7.59 2.51
C SER A 66 -0.64 8.55 3.58
N GLY A 67 0.26 9.18 4.36
CA GLY A 67 -0.14 10.16 5.36
C GLY A 67 -0.74 11.45 4.74
N ALA A 68 -0.33 11.84 3.53
CA ALA A 68 -0.94 12.95 2.79
C ALA A 68 -2.35 12.58 2.32
N GLN A 69 -2.55 11.35 1.83
CA GLN A 69 -3.85 10.84 1.43
C GLN A 69 -4.83 10.72 2.60
N SER A 70 -4.36 10.22 3.75
CA SER A 70 -5.15 10.20 4.98
C SER A 70 -5.65 11.61 5.36
N ARG A 71 -4.75 12.60 5.36
CA ARG A 71 -5.12 14.00 5.61
C ARG A 71 -6.12 14.53 4.58
N ALA A 72 -5.91 14.25 3.30
CA ALA A 72 -6.84 14.69 2.26
C ALA A 72 -8.27 14.16 2.49
N ILE A 73 -8.41 12.89 2.90
CA ILE A 73 -9.74 12.33 3.25
C ILE A 73 -10.31 13.02 4.50
N ILE A 74 -9.49 13.26 5.53
CA ILE A 74 -9.92 13.99 6.74
C ILE A 74 -10.40 15.40 6.41
N ASP A 75 -9.72 16.06 5.45
CA ASP A 75 -9.99 17.43 5.02
C ASP A 75 -11.12 17.51 3.95
N GLY A 76 -11.75 16.38 3.62
CA GLY A 76 -12.95 16.34 2.78
C GLY A 76 -12.80 15.73 1.39
N LEU A 77 -11.65 15.09 1.05
CA LEU A 77 -11.58 14.29 -0.18
C LEU A 77 -12.56 13.12 -0.09
N ASP A 78 -13.52 13.09 -1.01
CA ASP A 78 -14.73 12.29 -0.95
C ASP A 78 -14.51 10.84 -1.43
N ALA A 79 -13.62 10.11 -0.73
CA ALA A 79 -13.24 8.75 -1.04
C ALA A 79 -14.34 7.74 -0.67
N ASP A 80 -14.58 6.74 -1.54
CA ASP A 80 -15.40 5.57 -1.23
C ASP A 80 -14.60 4.51 -0.47
N VAL A 81 -13.33 4.31 -0.86
CA VAL A 81 -12.40 3.38 -0.22
C VAL A 81 -11.04 4.02 -0.04
N ALA A 82 -10.36 3.61 1.02
CA ALA A 82 -8.97 3.97 1.29
C ALA A 82 -8.11 2.71 1.25
N THR A 83 -7.03 2.74 0.48
CA THR A 83 -6.07 1.64 0.36
C THR A 83 -4.68 2.22 0.65
N LEU A 84 -4.34 2.31 1.94
CA LEU A 84 -3.19 3.08 2.42
C LEU A 84 -2.02 2.18 2.82
N ALA A 85 -0.85 2.78 3.06
CA ALA A 85 0.38 2.04 3.32
C ALA A 85 0.44 1.42 4.73
N LEU A 86 -0.34 1.93 5.69
CA LEU A 86 -0.28 1.49 7.09
C LEU A 86 -1.56 1.81 7.85
N ALA A 87 -1.86 0.99 8.86
CA ALA A 87 -3.13 1.04 9.59
C ALA A 87 -3.36 2.38 10.30
N TYR A 88 -2.32 3.00 10.86
CA TYR A 88 -2.46 4.29 11.55
C TYR A 88 -3.06 5.38 10.65
N ASP A 89 -2.77 5.38 9.36
CA ASP A 89 -3.30 6.39 8.44
C ASP A 89 -4.82 6.24 8.25
N ILE A 90 -5.35 5.01 8.33
CA ILE A 90 -6.81 4.74 8.34
C ILE A 90 -7.39 5.01 9.73
N ASP A 91 -6.69 4.64 10.81
CA ASP A 91 -7.10 4.97 12.18
C ASP A 91 -7.29 6.49 12.36
N ALA A 92 -6.40 7.29 11.77
CA ALA A 92 -6.51 8.75 11.80
C ALA A 92 -7.80 9.26 11.13
N ILE A 93 -8.25 8.64 10.03
CA ILE A 93 -9.53 8.96 9.38
C ILE A 93 -10.69 8.58 10.30
N ALA A 94 -10.64 7.39 10.92
CA ALA A 94 -11.66 6.94 11.87
C ALA A 94 -11.74 7.84 13.11
N ASP A 95 -10.60 8.24 13.65
CA ASP A 95 -10.54 9.01 14.89
C ASP A 95 -10.87 10.49 14.70
N ARG A 96 -10.37 11.13 13.67
CA ARG A 96 -10.50 12.59 13.47
C ARG A 96 -11.74 12.96 12.68
N ALA A 97 -11.99 12.29 11.56
CA ALA A 97 -13.14 12.59 10.69
C ALA A 97 -14.39 11.77 11.01
N LYS A 98 -14.27 10.67 11.77
CA LYS A 98 -15.39 9.77 12.11
C LYS A 98 -16.12 9.23 10.87
N LEU A 99 -15.37 9.01 9.77
CA LEU A 99 -15.94 8.57 8.49
C LEU A 99 -16.15 7.05 8.42
N LEU A 100 -15.46 6.29 9.27
CA LEU A 100 -15.57 4.84 9.40
C LEU A 100 -15.42 4.43 10.88
N PRO A 101 -15.87 3.24 11.29
CA PRO A 101 -15.75 2.80 12.69
C PRO A 101 -14.31 2.42 13.04
N LYS A 102 -13.98 2.47 14.33
CA LYS A 102 -12.63 2.18 14.84
C LYS A 102 -12.20 0.71 14.67
N ASP A 103 -13.16 -0.20 14.60
CA ASP A 103 -12.90 -1.63 14.40
C ASP A 103 -12.89 -2.07 12.94
N TRP A 104 -12.64 -1.13 12.02
CA TRP A 104 -12.61 -1.33 10.57
C TRP A 104 -11.72 -2.51 10.13
N GLN A 105 -10.62 -2.77 10.83
CA GLN A 105 -9.70 -3.87 10.54
C GLN A 105 -10.33 -5.26 10.66
N LYS A 106 -11.42 -5.40 11.44
CA LYS A 106 -12.11 -6.68 11.64
C LYS A 106 -13.04 -7.07 10.48
N ARG A 107 -13.24 -6.19 9.51
CA ARG A 107 -14.26 -6.36 8.46
C ARG A 107 -13.81 -7.25 7.31
N LEU A 108 -12.51 -7.34 7.08
CA LEU A 108 -11.91 -8.14 6.01
C LEU A 108 -10.84 -9.06 6.60
N PRO A 109 -10.49 -10.14 5.90
CA PRO A 109 -9.47 -11.09 6.36
C PRO A 109 -8.12 -10.43 6.63
N GLN A 110 -7.30 -11.06 7.46
CA GLN A 110 -5.92 -10.65 7.76
C GLN A 110 -5.80 -9.20 8.26
N GLY A 111 -6.75 -8.74 9.09
CA GLY A 111 -6.75 -7.36 9.57
C GLY A 111 -6.97 -6.33 8.46
N SER A 112 -7.76 -6.70 7.45
CA SER A 112 -8.04 -5.89 6.26
C SER A 112 -6.79 -5.60 5.39
N THR A 113 -5.83 -6.55 5.35
CA THR A 113 -4.59 -6.45 4.55
C THR A 113 -4.54 -7.55 3.48
N PRO A 114 -4.98 -7.28 2.24
CA PRO A 114 -5.09 -8.30 1.19
C PRO A 114 -3.74 -8.83 0.72
N TYR A 115 -2.71 -8.03 0.76
CA TYR A 115 -1.34 -8.37 0.37
C TYR A 115 -0.34 -7.84 1.39
N THR A 116 0.92 -8.27 1.25
CA THR A 116 2.05 -7.75 2.01
C THR A 116 3.19 -7.30 1.11
N SER A 117 4.18 -6.67 1.69
CA SER A 117 5.44 -6.32 1.06
C SER A 117 6.54 -6.26 2.11
N THR A 118 7.73 -5.88 1.71
CA THR A 118 8.83 -5.61 2.61
C THR A 118 9.72 -4.50 2.08
N ILE A 119 10.73 -4.10 2.85
CA ILE A 119 11.73 -3.12 2.43
C ILE A 119 12.98 -3.86 1.97
N VAL A 120 13.45 -3.50 0.80
CA VAL A 120 14.67 -3.99 0.15
C VAL A 120 15.58 -2.82 -0.23
N PHE A 121 16.78 -3.12 -0.68
CA PHE A 121 17.71 -2.11 -1.20
C PHE A 121 17.80 -2.22 -2.72
N LEU A 122 17.53 -1.14 -3.41
CA LEU A 122 17.84 -1.02 -4.83
C LEU A 122 19.19 -0.33 -4.97
N VAL A 123 20.17 -0.99 -5.56
CA VAL A 123 21.53 -0.48 -5.74
C VAL A 123 21.89 -0.35 -7.21
N ARG A 124 22.92 0.43 -7.52
CA ARG A 124 23.46 0.54 -8.88
C ARG A 124 23.99 -0.81 -9.36
N LYS A 125 23.92 -1.08 -10.67
CA LYS A 125 24.40 -2.34 -11.27
C LYS A 125 25.85 -2.61 -10.91
N GLY A 126 26.13 -3.87 -10.59
CA GLY A 126 27.45 -4.30 -10.11
C GLY A 126 27.73 -3.95 -8.64
N ASN A 127 26.80 -3.30 -7.96
CA ASN A 127 26.89 -3.00 -6.54
C ASN A 127 28.25 -2.40 -6.12
N PRO A 128 28.62 -1.20 -6.60
CA PRO A 128 29.95 -0.63 -6.39
C PRO A 128 30.33 -0.50 -4.90
N TRP A 129 29.34 -0.25 -4.03
CA TRP A 129 29.54 -0.13 -2.60
C TRP A 129 29.54 -1.47 -1.84
N LYS A 130 29.34 -2.59 -2.57
CA LYS A 130 29.25 -3.95 -2.00
C LYS A 130 28.26 -4.02 -0.84
N VAL A 131 27.09 -3.38 -1.03
CA VAL A 131 25.99 -3.38 -0.06
C VAL A 131 25.41 -4.77 0.02
N LYS A 132 25.37 -5.35 1.22
CA LYS A 132 24.80 -6.67 1.51
C LYS A 132 23.74 -6.60 2.58
N ASP A 133 23.90 -5.65 3.52
CA ASP A 133 23.01 -5.56 4.69
C ASP A 133 22.99 -4.13 5.25
N TRP A 134 22.14 -3.89 6.23
CA TRP A 134 21.91 -2.60 6.88
C TRP A 134 23.17 -1.84 7.30
N PRO A 135 24.21 -2.45 7.89
CA PRO A 135 25.42 -1.74 8.28
C PRO A 135 26.18 -1.11 7.11
N ASP A 136 25.99 -1.65 5.90
CA ASP A 136 26.65 -1.12 4.71
C ASP A 136 26.10 0.25 4.31
N LEU A 137 24.87 0.58 4.74
CA LEU A 137 24.18 1.85 4.44
C LEU A 137 24.73 3.03 5.25
N VAL A 138 25.60 2.79 6.21
CA VAL A 138 26.22 3.83 7.04
C VAL A 138 27.74 3.92 6.84
N LYS A 139 28.26 3.34 5.75
CA LYS A 139 29.66 3.47 5.35
C LYS A 139 29.98 4.93 4.99
N PRO A 140 31.16 5.45 5.33
CA PRO A 140 31.55 6.79 4.95
C PRO A 140 31.45 7.02 3.44
N GLY A 141 30.77 8.07 3.02
CA GLY A 141 30.64 8.48 1.62
C GLY A 141 29.49 7.86 0.85
N ILE A 142 28.78 6.85 1.40
CA ILE A 142 27.58 6.32 0.75
C ILE A 142 26.42 7.32 0.88
N HIS A 143 25.59 7.40 -0.16
CA HIS A 143 24.37 8.22 -0.16
C HIS A 143 23.13 7.33 -0.28
N VAL A 144 22.25 7.42 0.69
CA VAL A 144 20.99 6.65 0.77
C VAL A 144 19.81 7.53 0.39
N VAL A 145 18.95 7.04 -0.49
CA VAL A 145 17.70 7.70 -0.86
C VAL A 145 16.54 7.00 -0.14
N THR A 146 15.70 7.79 0.51
CA THR A 146 14.47 7.35 1.16
C THR A 146 13.48 8.51 1.21
N PRO A 147 12.17 8.28 1.15
CA PRO A 147 11.22 9.37 1.30
C PRO A 147 11.10 9.85 2.76
N ASN A 148 10.31 10.91 2.97
CA ASN A 148 10.13 11.55 4.27
C ASN A 148 9.09 10.80 5.14
N PRO A 149 9.42 10.31 6.34
CA PRO A 149 8.48 9.64 7.24
C PRO A 149 7.29 10.50 7.71
N LYS A 150 7.40 11.83 7.62
CA LYS A 150 6.28 12.74 7.96
C LYS A 150 5.16 12.72 6.91
N THR A 151 5.45 12.28 5.66
CA THR A 151 4.49 12.31 4.55
C THR A 151 4.26 10.94 3.92
N SER A 152 5.27 10.08 3.91
CA SER A 152 5.28 8.79 3.23
C SER A 152 5.14 7.62 4.21
N GLY A 153 4.15 6.76 3.98
CA GLY A 153 4.03 5.50 4.71
C GLY A 153 5.18 4.54 4.42
N GLY A 154 5.68 4.51 3.17
CA GLY A 154 6.86 3.72 2.81
C GLY A 154 8.11 4.13 3.59
N ALA A 155 8.30 5.43 3.79
CA ALA A 155 9.40 5.92 4.62
C ALA A 155 9.30 5.50 6.08
N ARG A 156 8.08 5.42 6.63
CA ARG A 156 7.87 4.89 7.99
C ARG A 156 8.25 3.41 8.05
N TRP A 157 7.87 2.61 7.07
CA TRP A 157 8.28 1.22 6.98
C TRP A 157 9.82 1.07 6.85
N SER A 158 10.47 1.87 6.01
CA SER A 158 11.94 1.86 5.85
C SER A 158 12.66 2.24 7.15
N TYR A 159 12.19 3.29 7.83
CA TYR A 159 12.70 3.71 9.13
C TYR A 159 12.57 2.59 10.18
N LEU A 160 11.37 1.99 10.27
CA LEU A 160 11.09 0.95 11.26
C LEU A 160 11.86 -0.35 10.96
N ALA A 161 12.08 -0.69 9.68
CA ALA A 161 12.93 -1.81 9.29
C ALA A 161 14.38 -1.63 9.77
N ALA A 162 14.96 -0.45 9.52
CA ALA A 162 16.29 -0.10 9.99
C ALA A 162 16.41 -0.10 11.53
N TRP A 163 15.39 0.41 12.20
CA TRP A 163 15.30 0.40 13.66
C TRP A 163 15.24 -1.02 14.21
N ALA A 164 14.33 -1.85 13.69
CA ALA A 164 14.14 -3.23 14.12
C ALA A 164 15.42 -4.07 13.94
N TYR A 165 16.10 -3.91 12.79
CA TYR A 165 17.40 -4.51 12.57
C TYR A 165 18.37 -4.19 13.72
N ALA A 166 18.57 -2.91 14.03
CA ALA A 166 19.56 -2.50 15.03
C ALA A 166 19.14 -2.83 16.48
N GLU A 167 17.83 -2.76 16.79
CA GLU A 167 17.33 -3.14 18.13
C GLU A 167 17.44 -4.64 18.39
N LYS A 168 17.19 -5.49 17.38
CA LYS A 168 17.18 -6.95 17.50
C LYS A 168 18.53 -7.61 17.20
N ALA A 169 19.53 -6.86 16.75
CA ALA A 169 20.87 -7.37 16.57
C ALA A 169 21.47 -7.87 17.90
N PRO A 170 22.43 -8.81 17.91
CA PRO A 170 23.12 -9.25 19.13
C PRO A 170 23.65 -8.05 19.94
N GLY A 171 23.23 -7.94 21.20
CA GLY A 171 23.54 -6.81 22.07
C GLY A 171 22.86 -5.49 21.69
N GLY A 172 21.87 -5.54 20.79
CA GLY A 172 21.05 -4.40 20.39
C GLY A 172 20.13 -3.91 21.51
N ASN A 173 19.72 -2.66 21.42
CA ASN A 173 18.72 -2.02 22.26
C ASN A 173 18.21 -0.75 21.58
N LYS A 174 17.24 -0.06 22.20
CA LYS A 174 16.62 1.15 21.64
C LYS A 174 17.61 2.31 21.43
N ASP A 175 18.60 2.48 22.31
CA ASP A 175 19.58 3.55 22.17
C ASP A 175 20.50 3.29 20.97
N LYS A 176 20.94 2.05 20.79
CA LYS A 176 21.72 1.64 19.61
C LYS A 176 20.90 1.74 18.33
N ALA A 177 19.60 1.38 18.36
CA ALA A 177 18.71 1.55 17.23
C ALA A 177 18.55 3.04 16.87
N LYS A 178 18.34 3.92 17.86
CA LYS A 178 18.30 5.37 17.66
C LYS A 178 19.57 5.90 17.05
N ALA A 179 20.74 5.50 17.57
CA ALA A 179 22.04 5.90 17.06
C ALA A 179 22.27 5.42 15.62
N PHE A 180 21.88 4.16 15.32
CA PHE A 180 22.00 3.59 13.98
C PHE A 180 21.13 4.35 12.97
N VAL A 181 19.84 4.56 13.27
CA VAL A 181 18.94 5.28 12.38
C VAL A 181 19.34 6.75 12.24
N ALA A 182 19.79 7.39 13.32
CA ALA A 182 20.35 8.75 13.23
C ALA A 182 21.55 8.81 12.28
N ASN A 183 22.45 7.81 12.35
CA ASN A 183 23.59 7.72 11.44
C ASN A 183 23.11 7.46 9.99
N LEU A 184 22.15 6.58 9.78
CA LEU A 184 21.57 6.32 8.44
C LEU A 184 21.04 7.61 7.80
N TYR A 185 20.28 8.42 8.56
CA TYR A 185 19.71 9.67 8.03
C TYR A 185 20.75 10.77 7.76
N LYS A 186 21.96 10.70 8.32
CA LYS A 186 23.08 11.57 7.92
C LYS A 186 23.57 11.29 6.49
N HIS A 187 23.33 10.08 6.00
CA HIS A 187 23.65 9.66 4.62
C HIS A 187 22.52 9.94 3.62
N VAL A 188 21.43 10.58 4.06
CA VAL A 188 20.26 10.86 3.21
C VAL A 188 20.29 12.31 2.73
N PRO A 189 20.71 12.56 1.46
CA PRO A 189 20.83 13.91 0.93
C PRO A 189 19.49 14.56 0.58
N VAL A 190 18.45 13.76 0.31
CA VAL A 190 17.13 14.23 -0.14
C VAL A 190 16.05 13.38 0.50
N LEU A 191 14.99 14.03 1.00
CA LEU A 191 13.76 13.42 1.48
C LEU A 191 12.60 13.77 0.54
N ASP A 192 12.25 12.87 -0.36
CA ASP A 192 11.08 13.01 -1.24
C ASP A 192 9.78 12.85 -0.45
N THR A 193 8.68 13.41 -0.95
CA THR A 193 7.37 13.37 -0.27
C THR A 193 6.71 12.00 -0.25
N GLY A 194 7.10 11.11 -1.18
CA GLY A 194 6.54 9.76 -1.33
C GLY A 194 7.54 8.77 -1.94
N ALA A 195 7.20 7.48 -1.90
CA ALA A 195 8.07 6.40 -2.37
C ALA A 195 8.39 6.52 -3.87
N ARG A 196 7.39 6.83 -4.73
CA ARG A 196 7.59 7.03 -6.17
C ARG A 196 8.53 8.21 -6.46
N GLY A 197 8.46 9.30 -5.67
CA GLY A 197 9.39 10.42 -5.76
C GLY A 197 10.84 9.98 -5.48
N ALA A 198 11.05 9.19 -4.42
CA ALA A 198 12.35 8.65 -4.08
C ALA A 198 12.90 7.71 -5.17
N THR A 199 12.05 6.85 -5.75
CA THR A 199 12.42 6.00 -6.91
C THR A 199 12.83 6.88 -8.10
N THR A 200 12.09 7.93 -8.42
CA THR A 200 12.44 8.88 -9.49
C THR A 200 13.77 9.59 -9.22
N THR A 201 13.98 10.06 -7.98
CA THR A 201 15.24 10.70 -7.57
C THR A 201 16.43 9.76 -7.75
N PHE A 202 16.28 8.49 -7.33
CA PHE A 202 17.32 7.49 -7.50
C PHE A 202 17.47 7.06 -8.96
N ALA A 203 16.41 6.52 -9.58
CA ALA A 203 16.51 5.83 -10.87
C ALA A 203 16.65 6.78 -12.06
N GLN A 204 15.95 7.91 -12.07
CA GLN A 204 15.92 8.82 -13.22
C GLN A 204 16.87 10.01 -13.07
N ARG A 205 16.99 10.59 -11.87
CA ARG A 205 17.88 11.73 -11.62
C ARG A 205 19.31 11.31 -11.27
N GLY A 206 19.55 10.02 -11.01
CA GLY A 206 20.88 9.48 -10.72
C GLY A 206 21.44 9.86 -9.34
N ILE A 207 20.60 10.32 -8.42
CA ILE A 207 21.00 10.75 -7.08
C ILE A 207 21.07 9.52 -6.15
N GLY A 208 22.14 9.44 -5.35
CA GLY A 208 22.36 8.39 -4.35
C GLY A 208 22.91 7.08 -4.90
N ASP A 209 23.39 6.26 -4.00
CA ASP A 209 24.02 4.96 -4.26
C ASP A 209 23.09 3.79 -3.97
N VAL A 210 22.18 3.98 -2.99
CA VAL A 210 21.20 2.99 -2.53
C VAL A 210 19.86 3.67 -2.33
N LEU A 211 18.79 3.03 -2.78
CA LEU A 211 17.41 3.39 -2.46
C LEU A 211 16.84 2.37 -1.47
N LEU A 212 16.34 2.83 -0.32
CA LEU A 212 15.44 2.04 0.52
C LEU A 212 14.08 2.01 -0.14
N SER A 213 13.69 0.86 -0.63
CA SER A 213 12.53 0.69 -1.51
C SER A 213 11.54 -0.33 -0.98
N TRP A 214 10.28 -0.14 -1.31
CA TRP A 214 9.32 -1.23 -1.33
C TRP A 214 9.78 -2.30 -2.33
N GLU A 215 9.56 -3.57 -2.01
CA GLU A 215 9.94 -4.69 -2.87
C GLU A 215 9.33 -4.55 -4.27
N ASN A 216 8.05 -4.22 -4.39
CA ASN A 216 7.40 -4.01 -5.68
C ASN A 216 8.00 -2.84 -6.49
N GLU A 217 8.31 -1.71 -5.84
CA GLU A 217 8.95 -0.57 -6.52
C GLU A 217 10.35 -0.92 -7.05
N ALA A 218 11.10 -1.74 -6.30
CA ALA A 218 12.41 -2.19 -6.73
C ALA A 218 12.32 -3.12 -7.96
N HIS A 219 11.35 -4.04 -7.98
CA HIS A 219 11.09 -4.89 -9.14
C HIS A 219 10.63 -4.08 -10.36
N LEU A 220 9.69 -3.15 -10.18
CA LEU A 220 9.24 -2.27 -11.25
C LEU A 220 10.40 -1.46 -11.85
N ALA A 221 11.32 -0.97 -11.02
CA ALA A 221 12.49 -0.25 -11.50
C ALA A 221 13.42 -1.13 -12.35
N LEU A 222 13.45 -2.46 -12.14
CA LEU A 222 14.18 -3.40 -12.99
C LEU A 222 13.43 -3.69 -14.30
N GLU A 223 12.11 -3.68 -14.30
CA GLU A 223 11.28 -3.90 -15.50
C GLU A 223 11.23 -2.68 -16.42
N GLU A 224 11.44 -1.47 -15.92
CA GLU A 224 11.55 -0.28 -16.75
C GLU A 224 12.68 -0.43 -17.77
N ALA A 225 12.54 0.19 -18.94
CA ALA A 225 13.47 0.05 -20.07
C ALA A 225 14.94 0.24 -19.64
N GLY A 226 15.72 -0.83 -19.71
CA GLY A 226 17.12 -0.88 -19.29
C GLY A 226 17.33 -0.86 -17.78
N GLY A 227 16.31 -1.10 -16.97
CA GLY A 227 16.43 -1.12 -15.51
C GLY A 227 17.32 -2.24 -14.98
N ALA A 228 17.19 -3.45 -15.51
CA ALA A 228 18.02 -4.59 -15.15
C ALA A 228 19.52 -4.39 -15.47
N ASP A 229 19.85 -3.52 -16.44
CA ASP A 229 21.23 -3.14 -16.77
C ASP A 229 21.77 -2.01 -15.90
N LYS A 230 20.89 -1.30 -15.16
CA LYS A 230 21.25 -0.14 -14.33
C LYS A 230 21.23 -0.44 -12.84
N PHE A 231 20.40 -1.39 -12.41
CA PHE A 231 20.11 -1.64 -11.00
C PHE A 231 20.14 -3.13 -10.66
N GLN A 232 20.21 -3.41 -9.37
CA GLN A 232 19.98 -4.75 -8.81
C GLN A 232 19.34 -4.60 -7.42
N ILE A 233 18.53 -5.59 -7.05
CA ILE A 233 17.91 -5.66 -5.72
C ILE A 233 18.86 -6.41 -4.78
N VAL A 234 19.02 -5.88 -3.58
CA VAL A 234 19.71 -6.54 -2.47
C VAL A 234 18.67 -6.76 -1.36
N TYR A 235 18.47 -7.99 -0.99
CA TYR A 235 17.65 -8.38 0.15
C TYR A 235 18.52 -8.38 1.40
N PRO A 236 18.19 -7.59 2.43
CA PRO A 236 18.94 -7.58 3.69
C PRO A 236 18.76 -8.88 4.48
N SER A 237 19.60 -9.10 5.50
CA SER A 237 19.52 -10.28 6.38
C SER A 237 18.16 -10.42 7.09
N ASN A 238 17.48 -9.32 7.32
CA ASN A 238 16.11 -9.23 7.82
C ASN A 238 15.50 -7.88 7.44
N SER A 239 14.17 -7.81 7.46
CA SER A 239 13.43 -6.59 7.17
C SER A 239 12.15 -6.55 8.01
N ILE A 240 11.14 -5.80 7.57
CA ILE A 240 9.86 -5.64 8.24
C ILE A 240 8.73 -6.18 7.36
N LEU A 241 7.76 -6.87 7.97
CA LEU A 241 6.52 -7.25 7.31
C LEU A 241 5.65 -6.01 7.14
N ALA A 242 5.60 -5.50 5.94
CA ALA A 242 4.72 -4.38 5.61
C ALA A 242 3.34 -4.92 5.22
N GLU A 243 2.31 -4.44 5.91
CA GLU A 243 0.93 -4.88 5.79
C GLU A 243 0.02 -3.70 5.41
N PRO A 244 -0.04 -3.33 4.11
CA PRO A 244 -0.87 -2.23 3.64
C PRO A 244 -2.37 -2.59 3.76
N PRO A 245 -3.14 -1.83 4.57
CA PRO A 245 -4.55 -2.12 4.79
C PRO A 245 -5.46 -1.44 3.79
N VAL A 246 -6.69 -1.97 3.70
CA VAL A 246 -7.77 -1.39 2.92
C VAL A 246 -9.02 -1.19 3.78
N ALA A 247 -9.78 -0.14 3.52
CA ALA A 247 -10.98 0.16 4.29
C ALA A 247 -12.07 0.84 3.45
N LEU A 248 -13.31 0.56 3.82
CA LEU A 248 -14.50 1.26 3.34
C LEU A 248 -14.65 2.58 4.09
N ILE A 249 -14.95 3.66 3.39
CA ILE A 249 -15.27 4.96 4.01
C ILE A 249 -16.79 5.07 4.17
N ASP A 250 -17.29 4.54 5.28
CA ASP A 250 -18.70 4.26 5.53
C ASP A 250 -19.67 5.41 5.27
N LYS A 251 -19.32 6.60 5.75
CA LYS A 251 -20.20 7.76 5.58
C LYS A 251 -20.29 8.19 4.12
N ASN A 252 -19.19 8.11 3.40
CA ASN A 252 -19.14 8.51 2.00
C ASN A 252 -19.91 7.52 1.12
N VAL A 253 -19.65 6.22 1.22
CA VAL A 253 -20.41 5.22 0.45
C VAL A 253 -21.90 5.20 0.79
N GLY A 254 -22.28 5.54 2.04
CA GLY A 254 -23.68 5.73 2.43
C GLY A 254 -24.32 6.92 1.73
N ARG A 255 -23.63 8.05 1.61
CA ARG A 255 -24.08 9.24 0.92
C ARG A 255 -24.14 9.07 -0.59
N HIS A 256 -23.15 8.37 -1.17
CA HIS A 256 -23.06 8.13 -2.61
C HIS A 256 -23.99 6.99 -3.10
N GLY A 257 -24.50 6.14 -2.19
CA GLY A 257 -25.23 4.93 -2.55
C GLY A 257 -24.33 3.83 -3.16
N THR A 258 -23.01 3.93 -2.99
CA THR A 258 -22.01 3.06 -3.62
C THR A 258 -21.58 1.87 -2.75
N ARG A 259 -22.12 1.73 -1.53
CA ARG A 259 -21.70 0.73 -0.52
C ARG A 259 -21.57 -0.68 -1.09
N LYS A 260 -22.59 -1.17 -1.79
CA LYS A 260 -22.60 -2.55 -2.32
C LYS A 260 -21.41 -2.81 -3.26
N VAL A 261 -21.13 -1.87 -4.15
CA VAL A 261 -20.04 -2.00 -5.12
C VAL A 261 -18.68 -1.85 -4.43
N ALA A 262 -18.55 -0.90 -3.51
CA ALA A 262 -17.31 -0.66 -2.75
C ALA A 262 -16.94 -1.85 -1.85
N GLU A 263 -17.91 -2.46 -1.17
CA GLU A 263 -17.69 -3.68 -0.39
C GLU A 263 -17.26 -4.85 -1.29
N ALA A 264 -17.94 -5.05 -2.43
CA ALA A 264 -17.57 -6.08 -3.40
C ALA A 264 -16.16 -5.85 -3.97
N TYR A 265 -15.79 -4.59 -4.22
CA TYR A 265 -14.45 -4.22 -4.68
C TYR A 265 -13.36 -4.58 -3.65
N LEU A 266 -13.58 -4.28 -2.37
CA LEU A 266 -12.63 -4.65 -1.33
C LEU A 266 -12.56 -6.17 -1.11
N GLN A 267 -13.68 -6.89 -1.22
CA GLN A 267 -13.71 -8.36 -1.15
C GLN A 267 -13.00 -9.00 -2.34
N PHE A 268 -13.07 -8.38 -3.52
CA PHE A 268 -12.39 -8.87 -4.72
C PHE A 268 -10.88 -9.01 -4.50
N LEU A 269 -10.24 -8.12 -3.74
CA LEU A 269 -8.81 -8.16 -3.43
C LEU A 269 -8.35 -9.48 -2.78
N TYR A 270 -9.26 -10.24 -2.17
CA TYR A 270 -8.98 -11.54 -1.54
C TYR A 270 -9.31 -12.73 -2.44
N THR A 271 -9.79 -12.51 -3.65
CA THR A 271 -10.03 -13.58 -4.62
C THR A 271 -8.72 -14.06 -5.23
N LYS A 272 -8.69 -15.31 -5.71
CA LYS A 272 -7.51 -15.87 -6.36
C LYS A 272 -7.06 -15.02 -7.56
N ASP A 273 -8.01 -14.53 -8.35
CA ASP A 273 -7.72 -13.68 -9.51
C ASP A 273 -7.00 -12.38 -9.11
N ALA A 274 -7.46 -11.73 -8.04
CA ALA A 274 -6.81 -10.52 -7.51
C ALA A 274 -5.43 -10.84 -6.92
N GLN A 275 -5.31 -11.94 -6.18
CA GLN A 275 -4.03 -12.40 -5.61
C GLN A 275 -2.98 -12.71 -6.69
N GLU A 276 -3.39 -13.26 -7.84
CA GLU A 276 -2.52 -13.42 -9.02
C GLU A 276 -2.10 -12.07 -9.62
N ILE A 277 -3.00 -11.08 -9.64
CA ILE A 277 -2.67 -9.73 -10.08
C ILE A 277 -1.70 -9.06 -9.10
N GLU A 278 -1.90 -9.23 -7.79
CA GLU A 278 -1.01 -8.72 -6.75
C GLU A 278 0.41 -9.28 -6.93
N ALA A 279 0.54 -10.61 -7.09
CA ALA A 279 1.82 -11.27 -7.31
C ALA A 279 2.54 -10.77 -8.58
N LYS A 280 1.80 -10.61 -9.70
CA LYS A 280 2.34 -10.08 -10.96
C LYS A 280 2.76 -8.61 -10.89
N ASN A 281 2.29 -7.88 -9.88
CA ASN A 281 2.73 -6.52 -9.56
C ASN A 281 3.72 -6.49 -8.40
N PHE A 282 4.33 -7.64 -8.07
CA PHE A 282 5.35 -7.82 -7.03
C PHE A 282 4.90 -7.47 -5.61
N TYR A 283 3.61 -7.62 -5.32
CA TYR A 283 3.09 -7.68 -3.96
C TYR A 283 2.97 -9.13 -3.52
N ARG A 284 3.38 -9.42 -2.29
CA ARG A 284 3.30 -10.77 -1.72
C ARG A 284 1.84 -11.12 -1.41
N PRO A 285 1.21 -12.02 -2.15
CA PRO A 285 -0.19 -12.37 -1.94
C PRO A 285 -0.38 -13.13 -0.62
N ARG A 286 -1.57 -13.07 -0.06
CA ARG A 286 -1.94 -13.86 1.13
C ARG A 286 -2.29 -15.31 0.77
N ASP A 287 -2.71 -15.58 -0.44
CA ASP A 287 -2.94 -16.94 -0.94
C ASP A 287 -1.60 -17.68 -1.07
N GLN A 288 -1.44 -18.74 -0.27
CA GLN A 288 -0.19 -19.50 -0.21
C GLN A 288 0.11 -20.28 -1.49
N GLY A 289 -0.92 -20.66 -2.25
CA GLY A 289 -0.77 -21.32 -3.54
C GLY A 289 -0.18 -20.36 -4.58
N VAL A 290 -0.73 -19.15 -4.63
CA VAL A 290 -0.23 -18.07 -5.51
C VAL A 290 1.17 -17.64 -5.09
N LEU A 291 1.40 -17.40 -3.80
CA LEU A 291 2.72 -17.04 -3.29
C LEU A 291 3.79 -18.08 -3.65
N LYS A 292 3.47 -19.36 -3.53
CA LYS A 292 4.38 -20.45 -3.90
C LYS A 292 4.64 -20.48 -5.41
N ALA A 293 3.63 -20.23 -6.23
CA ALA A 293 3.77 -20.22 -7.70
C ALA A 293 4.69 -19.08 -8.17
N HIS A 294 4.70 -17.94 -7.46
CA HIS A 294 5.56 -16.78 -7.71
C HIS A 294 6.79 -16.72 -6.80
N GLY A 295 7.18 -17.83 -6.18
CA GLY A 295 8.24 -17.87 -5.17
C GLY A 295 9.62 -17.40 -5.64
N ALA A 296 9.89 -17.39 -6.95
CA ALA A 296 11.14 -16.86 -7.51
C ALA A 296 11.27 -15.33 -7.32
N ASP A 297 10.13 -14.61 -7.28
CA ASP A 297 10.10 -13.16 -7.14
C ASP A 297 10.15 -12.71 -5.67
N PHE A 298 9.88 -13.64 -4.74
CA PHE A 298 9.74 -13.35 -3.31
C PHE A 298 10.69 -14.17 -2.45
N PRO A 299 11.98 -13.81 -2.38
CA PRO A 299 12.92 -14.49 -1.50
C PRO A 299 12.43 -14.52 -0.05
N ASN A 300 12.63 -15.65 0.61
CA ASN A 300 12.28 -15.79 2.03
C ASN A 300 13.37 -15.14 2.88
N ILE A 301 13.04 -14.03 3.53
CA ILE A 301 13.89 -13.36 4.51
C ILE A 301 13.13 -13.23 5.84
N PRO A 302 13.82 -13.26 6.99
CA PRO A 302 13.19 -12.98 8.27
C PRO A 302 12.55 -11.58 8.29
N LEU A 303 11.28 -11.50 8.70
CA LEU A 303 10.53 -10.25 8.77
C LEU A 303 10.06 -9.99 10.20
N TYR A 304 10.38 -8.82 10.73
CA TYR A 304 9.81 -8.33 11.98
C TYR A 304 8.41 -7.77 11.75
N THR A 305 7.52 -7.97 12.72
CA THR A 305 6.18 -7.36 12.67
C THR A 305 6.15 -6.03 13.42
N ILE A 306 5.18 -5.19 13.08
CA ILE A 306 4.95 -3.92 13.80
C ILE A 306 4.57 -4.17 15.25
N ASP A 307 3.86 -5.26 15.52
CA ASP A 307 3.39 -5.59 16.86
C ASP A 307 4.53 -6.11 17.75
N ASP A 308 5.36 -7.02 17.23
CA ASP A 308 6.43 -7.67 18.01
C ASP A 308 7.55 -6.69 18.43
N VAL A 309 7.86 -5.71 17.60
CA VAL A 309 8.97 -4.79 17.87
C VAL A 309 8.47 -3.47 18.47
N PHE A 310 7.36 -2.95 17.96
CA PHE A 310 6.92 -1.59 18.29
C PHE A 310 5.65 -1.54 19.14
N GLY A 311 4.96 -2.67 19.33
CA GLY A 311 3.70 -2.76 20.06
C GLY A 311 2.54 -2.11 19.31
N GLY A 312 2.56 -2.23 17.98
CA GLY A 312 1.53 -1.75 17.07
C GLY A 312 1.74 -0.32 16.55
N TRP A 313 0.94 0.03 15.54
CA TRP A 313 1.07 1.30 14.82
C TRP A 313 0.82 2.53 15.68
N THR A 314 -0.16 2.50 16.57
CA THR A 314 -0.46 3.64 17.48
C THR A 314 0.77 4.03 18.29
N LYS A 315 1.44 3.03 18.88
CA LYS A 315 2.64 3.25 19.69
C LYS A 315 3.84 3.66 18.82
N ALA A 316 4.02 3.00 17.67
CA ALA A 316 5.07 3.36 16.73
C ALA A 316 4.94 4.82 16.27
N GLN A 317 3.74 5.25 15.93
CA GLN A 317 3.45 6.63 15.54
C GLN A 317 3.76 7.61 16.66
N GLN A 318 3.28 7.33 17.87
CA GLN A 318 3.47 8.21 19.03
C GLN A 318 4.95 8.38 19.38
N VAL A 319 5.72 7.29 19.37
CA VAL A 319 7.14 7.30 19.77
C VAL A 319 8.02 7.88 18.67
N HIS A 320 7.79 7.47 17.42
CA HIS A 320 8.75 7.73 16.35
C HIS A 320 8.37 8.90 15.45
N PHE A 321 7.08 9.11 15.14
CA PHE A 321 6.66 9.99 14.05
C PHE A 321 5.75 11.14 14.46
N ALA A 322 5.24 11.17 15.69
CA ALA A 322 4.53 12.33 16.23
C ALA A 322 5.46 13.55 16.30
N ASP A 323 4.88 14.72 16.42
CA ASP A 323 5.66 15.95 16.58
C ASP A 323 6.51 15.88 17.86
N GLY A 324 7.80 16.14 17.71
CA GLY A 324 8.80 15.94 18.76
C GLY A 324 9.20 14.48 18.99
N GLY A 325 8.69 13.54 18.22
CA GLY A 325 9.05 12.12 18.26
C GLY A 325 10.51 11.87 17.89
N VAL A 326 10.92 10.60 17.93
CA VAL A 326 12.33 10.24 17.72
C VAL A 326 12.84 10.70 16.35
N PHE A 327 12.03 10.63 15.29
CA PHE A 327 12.43 11.10 13.97
C PHE A 327 12.81 12.59 13.99
N ASP A 328 12.02 13.46 14.62
CA ASP A 328 12.31 14.88 14.73
C ASP A 328 13.57 15.21 15.56
N GLN A 329 13.93 14.29 16.47
CA GLN A 329 15.15 14.43 17.28
C GLN A 329 16.42 14.08 16.51
N ILE A 330 16.34 13.10 15.58
CA ILE A 330 17.51 12.59 14.85
C ILE A 330 17.72 13.25 13.49
N TYR A 331 16.66 13.78 12.87
CA TYR A 331 16.73 14.45 11.58
C TYR A 331 16.39 15.93 11.72
N LYS A 332 17.38 16.78 11.48
CA LYS A 332 17.22 18.23 11.43
C LYS A 332 17.63 18.71 10.04
N PRO A 333 16.70 19.25 9.26
CA PRO A 333 17.02 19.79 7.94
C PRO A 333 18.15 20.81 8.01
N GLY A 334 19.21 20.63 7.22
CA GLY A 334 20.31 21.59 7.10
C GLY A 334 21.41 21.52 8.18
N GLN A 335 21.45 20.45 8.97
CA GLN A 335 22.57 20.18 9.91
C GLN A 335 23.42 19.01 9.40
#